data_9acbc3cc72aa7836f9210b62bb20b04a
#
_entry.id   9acbc3cc72aa7836f9210b62bb20b04a
#
_cell.length_a   1.000
_cell.length_b   1.000
_cell.length_c   1.000
_cell.angle_alpha   90.00
_cell.angle_beta   90.00
_cell.angle_gamma   90.00
#
_symmetry.space_group_name_H-M   'P 1'
#
loop_
_entity.id
_entity.type
_entity.pdbx_description
1 polymer ?
#
loop_
_entity_poly.entity_id
_entity_poly.type
_entity_poly.pdbx_seq_one_letter_code
_entity_poly.pdbx_strand_id
1 'polypeptide(L)'
;TFEVYEPKRRVVMSNSYKDKVVQHSLCDNVLEPILTRSFIRDNYASQVGKGTHYGLDRLQEFMRRFYRKNGIDGWILKGDISKYFYSIRHDVLKTLIREKITDPDVLWLIDLIIDSTEGNVGIPIGNQTSQLFALLYLDGLDHFVKEKLGIKYYGRYMDDFFLIHHDKAYLQECRKQIEAFVQARGLSLNAN
;
A
#
# COMPACT_ATOMS: atom_id res chain seq x y z
N THR A 1 -8.03 0.63 -22.67
CA THR A 1 -7.95 -0.56 -21.77
C THR A 1 -7.46 -1.75 -22.58
N PHE A 2 -6.59 -2.56 -21.98
CA PHE A 2 -6.15 -3.84 -22.53
C PHE A 2 -6.00 -4.85 -21.39
N GLU A 3 -6.04 -6.14 -21.72
CA GLU A 3 -5.93 -7.21 -20.75
C GLU A 3 -4.51 -7.78 -20.76
N VAL A 4 -3.97 -8.03 -19.56
CA VAL A 4 -2.68 -8.71 -19.34
C VAL A 4 -2.96 -10.01 -18.56
N TYR A 5 -2.31 -11.09 -18.98
CA TYR A 5 -2.46 -12.42 -18.40
C TYR A 5 -1.15 -12.91 -17.77
N GLU A 6 -0.67 -12.22 -16.71
CA GLU A 6 0.56 -12.61 -16.00
C GLU A 6 0.41 -12.39 -14.49
N PRO A 7 0.37 -13.43 -13.71
CA PRO A 7 -0.15 -14.79 -13.85
C PRO A 7 -1.69 -14.83 -13.77
N LYS A 8 -2.34 -13.69 -13.47
CA LYS A 8 -3.79 -13.52 -13.38
C LYS A 8 -4.24 -12.49 -14.41
N ARG A 9 -5.45 -12.69 -14.95
CA ARG A 9 -6.08 -11.70 -15.82
C ARG A 9 -6.23 -10.36 -15.08
N ARG A 10 -5.67 -9.29 -15.66
CA ARG A 10 -5.79 -7.93 -15.16
C ARG A 10 -6.22 -7.00 -16.28
N VAL A 11 -7.17 -6.12 -15.99
CA VAL A 11 -7.55 -5.04 -16.91
C VAL A 11 -6.67 -3.84 -16.60
N VAL A 12 -5.81 -3.49 -17.53
CA VAL A 12 -4.92 -2.32 -17.42
C VAL A 12 -5.55 -1.17 -18.18
N MET A 13 -5.69 -0.03 -17.52
CA MET A 13 -6.16 1.21 -18.13
C MET A 13 -4.95 2.05 -18.56
N SER A 14 -4.78 2.23 -19.85
CA SER A 14 -3.73 3.11 -20.37
C SER A 14 -4.33 4.46 -20.77
N ASN A 15 -3.84 5.50 -20.17
CA ASN A 15 -4.18 6.88 -20.51
C ASN A 15 -3.50 7.30 -21.83
N SER A 16 -3.94 8.44 -22.40
CA SER A 16 -3.27 9.06 -23.52
C SER A 16 -1.83 9.44 -23.14
N TYR A 17 -0.95 9.60 -24.13
CA TYR A 17 0.43 10.01 -23.87
C TYR A 17 0.50 11.36 -23.13
N LYS A 18 -0.36 12.30 -23.49
CA LYS A 18 -0.43 13.63 -22.84
C LYS A 18 -0.80 13.50 -21.36
N ASP A 19 -1.82 12.69 -21.03
CA ASP A 19 -2.23 12.45 -19.64
C ASP A 19 -1.13 11.77 -18.83
N LYS A 20 -0.39 10.85 -19.45
CA LYS A 20 0.78 10.22 -18.80
C LYS A 20 1.84 11.24 -18.42
N VAL A 21 2.18 12.17 -19.32
CA VAL A 21 3.16 13.24 -19.04
C VAL A 21 2.71 14.09 -17.86
N VAL A 22 1.42 14.49 -17.83
CA VAL A 22 0.86 15.28 -16.72
C VAL A 22 0.91 14.48 -15.41
N GLN A 23 0.49 13.22 -15.43
CA GLN A 23 0.51 12.38 -14.23
C GLN A 23 1.93 12.10 -13.73
N HIS A 24 2.90 11.87 -14.62
CA HIS A 24 4.31 11.72 -14.25
C HIS A 24 4.85 13.01 -13.61
N SER A 25 4.59 14.17 -14.23
CA SER A 25 5.00 15.45 -13.65
C SER A 25 4.40 15.69 -12.27
N LEU A 26 3.11 15.39 -12.09
CA LEU A 26 2.44 15.46 -10.79
C LEU A 26 3.07 14.50 -9.77
N CYS A 27 3.33 13.26 -10.16
CA CYS A 27 3.95 12.26 -9.29
C CYS A 27 5.35 12.70 -8.86
N ASP A 28 6.22 13.02 -9.80
CA ASP A 28 7.64 13.23 -9.54
C ASP A 28 7.90 14.54 -8.77
N ASN A 29 7.11 15.58 -9.04
CA ASN A 29 7.36 16.91 -8.45
C ASN A 29 6.48 17.22 -7.23
N VAL A 30 5.35 16.53 -7.04
CA VAL A 30 4.40 16.85 -5.96
C VAL A 30 4.10 15.63 -5.09
N LEU A 31 3.54 14.55 -5.68
CA LEU A 31 3.00 13.45 -4.88
C LEU A 31 4.11 12.67 -4.15
N GLU A 32 5.14 12.23 -4.88
CA GLU A 32 6.22 11.43 -4.28
C GLU A 32 6.96 12.23 -3.19
N PRO A 33 7.43 13.46 -3.40
CA PRO A 33 8.10 14.23 -2.36
C PRO A 33 7.25 14.52 -1.11
N ILE A 34 5.92 14.60 -1.24
CA ILE A 34 5.03 14.91 -0.12
C ILE A 34 4.57 13.64 0.59
N LEU A 35 4.03 12.66 -0.15
CA LEU A 35 3.38 11.49 0.41
C LEU A 35 4.38 10.52 1.05
N THR A 36 5.56 10.34 0.44
CA THR A 36 6.55 9.38 0.93
C THR A 36 7.18 9.77 2.26
N ARG A 37 7.05 11.02 2.70
CA ARG A 37 7.56 11.48 4.00
C ARG A 37 6.96 10.75 5.20
N SER A 38 5.70 10.32 5.09
CA SER A 38 5.03 9.57 6.16
C SER A 38 5.27 8.06 6.06
N PHE A 39 5.71 7.55 4.91
CA PHE A 39 5.82 6.12 4.72
C PHE A 39 6.92 5.50 5.59
N ILE A 40 6.59 4.41 6.23
CA ILE A 40 7.59 3.65 6.99
C ILE A 40 8.72 3.14 6.08
N ARG A 41 9.91 2.94 6.66
CA ARG A 41 11.06 2.39 5.92
C ARG A 41 10.73 1.06 5.24
N ASP A 42 9.94 0.23 5.91
CA ASP A 42 9.62 -1.15 5.50
C ASP A 42 8.36 -1.25 4.61
N ASN A 43 8.00 -0.15 3.93
CA ASN A 43 7.13 -0.12 2.77
C ASN A 43 8.03 -0.11 1.51
N TYR A 44 7.94 -1.14 0.67
CA TYR A 44 8.95 -1.44 -0.35
C TYR A 44 8.51 -1.16 -1.79
N ALA A 45 7.22 -0.96 -2.06
CA ALA A 45 6.70 -0.81 -3.40
C ALA A 45 6.84 0.61 -3.94
N SER A 46 7.06 0.75 -5.24
CA SER A 46 6.90 1.98 -6.03
C SER A 46 7.53 3.24 -5.42
N GLN A 47 8.72 3.12 -4.84
CA GLN A 47 9.52 4.21 -4.29
C GLN A 47 10.95 4.14 -4.82
N VAL A 48 11.57 5.29 -5.03
CA VAL A 48 12.97 5.37 -5.47
C VAL A 48 13.90 4.66 -4.48
N GLY A 49 14.79 3.82 -4.98
CA GLY A 49 15.72 3.04 -4.17
C GLY A 49 15.11 1.87 -3.41
N LYS A 50 13.83 1.58 -3.61
CA LYS A 50 13.14 0.43 -3.05
C LYS A 50 12.62 -0.49 -4.17
N GLY A 51 12.01 -1.61 -3.82
CA GLY A 51 11.49 -2.61 -4.75
C GLY A 51 11.58 -4.02 -4.18
N THR A 52 11.34 -5.01 -5.01
CA THR A 52 11.29 -6.43 -4.60
C THR A 52 12.60 -6.88 -3.94
N HIS A 53 13.76 -6.56 -4.55
CA HIS A 53 15.05 -6.95 -3.97
C HIS A 53 15.30 -6.30 -2.62
N TYR A 54 15.03 -4.99 -2.50
CA TYR A 54 15.12 -4.31 -1.21
C TYR A 54 14.23 -4.95 -0.15
N GLY A 55 12.98 -5.30 -0.51
CA GLY A 55 12.06 -6.00 0.40
C GLY A 55 12.57 -7.37 0.83
N LEU A 56 13.16 -8.15 -0.08
CA LEU A 56 13.75 -9.46 0.23
C LEU A 56 14.96 -9.32 1.16
N ASP A 57 15.84 -8.36 0.93
CA ASP A 57 16.99 -8.08 1.80
C ASP A 57 16.53 -7.68 3.20
N ARG A 58 15.47 -6.86 3.31
CA ARG A 58 14.88 -6.48 4.58
C ARG A 58 14.23 -7.66 5.30
N LEU A 59 13.50 -8.51 4.58
CA LEU A 59 12.93 -9.73 5.14
C LEU A 59 14.03 -10.66 5.69
N GLN A 60 15.11 -10.87 4.92
CA GLN A 60 16.25 -11.67 5.35
C GLN A 60 16.92 -11.07 6.60
N GLU A 61 17.07 -9.75 6.64
CA GLU A 61 17.60 -9.06 7.83
C GLU A 61 16.70 -9.29 9.05
N PHE A 62 15.38 -9.18 8.89
CA PHE A 62 14.42 -9.43 9.97
C PHE A 62 14.48 -10.87 10.47
N MET A 63 14.54 -11.84 9.56
CA MET A 63 14.67 -13.25 9.93
C MET A 63 15.97 -13.52 10.69
N ARG A 64 17.10 -12.96 10.25
CA ARG A 64 18.39 -13.09 10.96
C ARG A 64 18.36 -12.46 12.34
N ARG A 65 17.78 -11.25 12.48
CA ARG A 65 17.64 -10.56 13.77
C ARG A 65 16.70 -11.30 14.70
N PHE A 66 15.59 -11.82 14.17
CA PHE A 66 14.63 -12.62 14.91
C PHE A 66 15.30 -13.90 15.44
N TYR A 67 15.98 -14.66 14.56
CA TYR A 67 16.67 -15.89 14.92
C TYR A 67 17.73 -15.68 16.01
N ARG A 68 18.53 -14.62 15.92
CA ARG A 68 19.53 -14.31 16.97
C ARG A 68 18.91 -14.07 18.34
N LYS A 69 17.67 -13.55 18.39
CA LYS A 69 17.01 -13.21 19.64
C LYS A 69 16.15 -14.36 20.18
N ASN A 70 15.46 -15.08 19.31
CA ASN A 70 14.40 -16.02 19.68
C ASN A 70 14.68 -17.47 19.24
N GLY A 71 15.79 -17.72 18.52
CA GLY A 71 16.06 -19.04 17.94
C GLY A 71 15.10 -19.36 16.79
N ILE A 72 14.75 -20.64 16.65
CA ILE A 72 13.84 -21.15 15.61
C ILE A 72 12.36 -20.99 15.97
N ASP A 73 12.04 -20.67 17.23
CA ASP A 73 10.67 -20.60 17.71
C ASP A 73 10.01 -19.28 17.28
N GLY A 74 9.38 -19.32 16.12
CA GLY A 74 8.71 -18.14 15.57
C GLY A 74 7.71 -18.47 14.48
N TRP A 75 6.86 -17.49 14.22
CA TRP A 75 5.76 -17.58 13.27
C TRP A 75 5.78 -16.38 12.34
N ILE A 76 5.40 -16.64 11.10
CA ILE A 76 5.21 -15.58 10.08
C ILE A 76 3.73 -15.56 9.72
N LEU A 77 3.10 -14.40 9.91
CA LEU A 77 1.79 -14.10 9.35
C LEU A 77 2.00 -13.38 8.03
N LYS A 78 1.46 -13.91 6.95
CA LYS A 78 1.30 -13.22 5.66
C LYS A 78 -0.15 -12.79 5.50
N GLY A 79 -0.35 -11.61 4.93
CA GLY A 79 -1.66 -11.09 4.60
C GLY A 79 -1.61 -10.39 3.24
N ASP A 80 -2.75 -10.39 2.56
CA ASP A 80 -2.96 -9.76 1.27
C ASP A 80 -4.36 -9.16 1.22
N ILE A 81 -4.51 -7.98 0.59
CA ILE A 81 -5.80 -7.29 0.47
C ILE A 81 -6.52 -7.75 -0.81
N SER A 82 -7.74 -8.20 -0.62
CA SER A 82 -8.56 -8.68 -1.73
C SER A 82 -8.88 -7.55 -2.72
N LYS A 83 -8.61 -7.77 -4.01
CA LYS A 83 -8.94 -6.85 -5.11
C LYS A 83 -8.55 -5.40 -4.82
N TYR A 84 -7.37 -5.18 -4.23
CA TYR A 84 -6.97 -3.93 -3.59
C TYR A 84 -7.30 -2.68 -4.41
N PHE A 85 -6.76 -2.52 -5.63
CA PHE A 85 -6.97 -1.36 -6.48
C PHE A 85 -8.45 -1.12 -6.84
N TYR A 86 -9.23 -2.18 -6.95
CA TYR A 86 -10.68 -2.11 -7.23
C TYR A 86 -11.53 -1.78 -6.00
N SER A 87 -10.93 -1.86 -4.79
CA SER A 87 -11.64 -1.67 -3.51
C SER A 87 -11.34 -0.33 -2.84
N ILE A 88 -10.43 0.48 -3.41
CA ILE A 88 -10.07 1.79 -2.87
C ILE A 88 -11.25 2.75 -3.01
N ARG A 89 -11.76 3.28 -1.90
CA ARG A 89 -12.86 4.24 -1.87
C ARG A 89 -12.34 5.64 -2.15
N HIS A 90 -13.00 6.37 -3.07
CA HIS A 90 -12.59 7.71 -3.48
C HIS A 90 -12.71 8.72 -2.33
N ASP A 91 -13.78 8.67 -1.52
CA ASP A 91 -13.98 9.56 -0.38
C ASP A 91 -12.89 9.45 0.67
N VAL A 92 -12.51 8.21 1.02
CA VAL A 92 -11.42 7.94 1.97
C VAL A 92 -10.08 8.40 1.40
N LEU A 93 -9.78 8.06 0.13
CA LEU A 93 -8.54 8.44 -0.53
C LEU A 93 -8.38 9.97 -0.60
N LYS A 94 -9.43 10.67 -1.02
CA LYS A 94 -9.44 12.15 -1.09
C LYS A 94 -9.22 12.78 0.28
N THR A 95 -9.79 12.21 1.34
CA THR A 95 -9.57 12.68 2.71
C THR A 95 -8.11 12.55 3.11
N LEU A 96 -7.49 11.37 2.90
CA LEU A 96 -6.08 11.14 3.21
C LEU A 96 -5.13 12.06 2.43
N ILE A 97 -5.46 12.37 1.17
CA ILE A 97 -4.68 13.29 0.35
C ILE A 97 -4.76 14.72 0.91
N ARG A 98 -5.96 15.18 1.30
CA ARG A 98 -6.19 16.52 1.86
C ARG A 98 -5.52 16.74 3.22
N GLU A 99 -5.21 15.68 3.95
CA GLU A 99 -4.36 15.76 5.15
C GLU A 99 -2.89 16.13 4.84
N LYS A 100 -2.44 15.91 3.60
CA LYS A 100 -1.04 16.08 3.19
C LYS A 100 -0.85 17.25 2.20
N ILE A 101 -1.85 17.55 1.40
CA ILE A 101 -1.82 18.54 0.32
C ILE A 101 -2.97 19.51 0.53
N THR A 102 -2.66 20.81 0.50
CA THR A 102 -3.64 21.89 0.73
C THR A 102 -3.81 22.81 -0.47
N ASP A 103 -2.92 22.70 -1.47
CA ASP A 103 -3.00 23.52 -2.69
C ASP A 103 -4.26 23.17 -3.50
N PRO A 104 -5.15 24.15 -3.79
CA PRO A 104 -6.44 23.87 -4.41
C PRO A 104 -6.33 23.41 -5.87
N ASP A 105 -5.34 23.90 -6.62
CA ASP A 105 -5.18 23.53 -8.03
C ASP A 105 -4.63 22.09 -8.15
N VAL A 106 -3.70 21.74 -7.26
CA VAL A 106 -3.20 20.37 -7.16
C VAL A 106 -4.31 19.42 -6.73
N LEU A 107 -5.13 19.79 -5.75
CA LEU A 107 -6.26 18.97 -5.30
C LEU A 107 -7.31 18.80 -6.40
N TRP A 108 -7.60 19.85 -7.15
CA TRP A 108 -8.51 19.77 -8.30
C TRP A 108 -8.02 18.75 -9.35
N LEU A 109 -6.72 18.79 -9.68
CA LEU A 109 -6.14 17.86 -10.64
C LEU A 109 -6.17 16.42 -10.12
N ILE A 110 -5.87 16.22 -8.83
CA ILE A 110 -5.93 14.91 -8.18
C ILE A 110 -7.35 14.36 -8.18
N ASP A 111 -8.35 15.19 -7.83
CA ASP A 111 -9.75 14.79 -7.84
C ASP A 111 -10.21 14.39 -9.25
N LEU A 112 -9.81 15.15 -10.28
CA LEU A 112 -10.09 14.81 -11.67
C LEU A 112 -9.52 13.43 -12.07
N ILE A 113 -8.29 13.12 -11.62
CA ILE A 113 -7.65 11.83 -11.87
C ILE A 113 -8.39 10.69 -11.15
N ILE A 114 -8.75 10.88 -9.88
CA ILE A 114 -9.48 9.87 -9.10
C ILE A 114 -10.88 9.63 -9.71
N ASP A 115 -11.61 10.69 -10.02
CA ASP A 115 -12.97 10.64 -10.56
C ASP A 115 -13.03 10.21 -12.04
N SER A 116 -11.88 10.06 -12.71
CA SER A 116 -11.82 9.47 -14.06
C SER A 116 -12.20 7.99 -14.09
N THR A 117 -12.24 7.33 -12.94
CA THR A 117 -12.77 5.97 -12.80
C THR A 117 -14.28 6.04 -12.52
N GLU A 118 -15.04 5.25 -13.24
CA GLU A 118 -16.50 5.19 -13.09
C GLU A 118 -16.90 4.71 -11.69
N GLY A 119 -17.82 5.41 -11.05
CA GLY A 119 -18.29 5.12 -9.69
C GLY A 119 -17.45 5.82 -8.61
N ASN A 120 -17.60 5.35 -7.36
CA ASN A 120 -16.98 5.94 -6.15
C ASN A 120 -15.92 5.01 -5.52
N VAL A 121 -15.58 3.92 -6.20
CA VAL A 121 -14.68 2.89 -5.70
C VAL A 121 -13.81 2.37 -6.85
N GLY A 122 -12.53 2.15 -6.55
CA GLY A 122 -11.54 1.67 -7.49
C GLY A 122 -10.71 2.78 -8.12
N ILE A 123 -9.45 2.46 -8.36
CA ILE A 123 -8.51 3.32 -9.10
C ILE A 123 -7.89 2.54 -10.25
N PRO A 124 -7.55 3.20 -11.38
CA PRO A 124 -7.09 2.51 -12.57
C PRO A 124 -5.73 1.83 -12.35
N ILE A 125 -5.60 0.58 -12.78
CA ILE A 125 -4.32 -0.12 -12.78
C ILE A 125 -3.53 0.31 -14.03
N GLY A 126 -2.27 0.73 -13.83
CA GLY A 126 -1.36 1.12 -14.90
C GLY A 126 -0.91 2.57 -14.85
N ASN A 127 -1.48 3.39 -13.98
CA ASN A 127 -1.07 4.78 -13.77
C ASN A 127 -0.09 4.90 -12.59
N GLN A 128 0.92 5.77 -12.69
CA GLN A 128 1.86 6.04 -11.61
C GLN A 128 1.15 6.67 -10.40
N THR A 129 0.21 7.59 -10.64
CA THR A 129 -0.61 8.18 -9.58
C THR A 129 -1.35 7.13 -8.74
N SER A 130 -1.91 6.11 -9.40
CA SER A 130 -2.62 5.03 -8.70
C SER A 130 -1.71 4.23 -7.77
N GLN A 131 -0.44 4.06 -8.11
CA GLN A 131 0.53 3.38 -7.24
C GLN A 131 0.78 4.18 -5.97
N LEU A 132 1.02 5.50 -6.08
CA LEU A 132 1.23 6.37 -4.92
C LEU A 132 -0.03 6.49 -4.05
N PHE A 133 -1.21 6.58 -4.67
CA PHE A 133 -2.48 6.58 -3.96
C PHE A 133 -2.72 5.28 -3.19
N ALA A 134 -2.42 4.14 -3.79
CA ALA A 134 -2.49 2.85 -3.12
C ALA A 134 -1.50 2.76 -1.94
N LEU A 135 -0.28 3.28 -2.06
CA LEU A 135 0.66 3.32 -0.95
C LEU A 135 0.15 4.18 0.21
N LEU A 136 -0.40 5.37 -0.09
CA LEU A 136 -0.97 6.29 0.90
C LEU A 136 -2.19 5.68 1.61
N TYR A 137 -3.07 4.99 0.88
CA TYR A 137 -4.28 4.42 1.45
C TYR A 137 -4.02 3.43 2.59
N LEU A 138 -2.91 2.70 2.52
CA LEU A 138 -2.47 1.75 3.56
C LEU A 138 -1.35 2.30 4.47
N ASP A 139 -0.93 3.56 4.33
CA ASP A 139 0.09 4.16 5.20
C ASP A 139 -0.32 4.09 6.67
N GLY A 140 -1.58 4.41 6.96
CA GLY A 140 -2.13 4.28 8.31
C GLY A 140 -2.13 2.85 8.86
N LEU A 141 -2.21 1.81 8.01
CA LEU A 141 -2.06 0.42 8.43
C LEU A 141 -0.62 0.15 8.86
N ASP A 142 0.37 0.66 8.13
CA ASP A 142 1.78 0.48 8.45
C ASP A 142 2.11 1.04 9.84
N HIS A 143 1.63 2.24 10.14
CA HIS A 143 1.76 2.87 11.45
C HIS A 143 0.99 2.12 12.54
N PHE A 144 -0.23 1.68 12.25
CA PHE A 144 -1.01 0.89 13.19
C PHE A 144 -0.28 -0.40 13.60
N VAL A 145 0.28 -1.14 12.64
CA VAL A 145 1.01 -2.39 12.91
C VAL A 145 2.31 -2.12 13.67
N LYS A 146 3.07 -1.09 13.29
CA LYS A 146 4.35 -0.77 13.94
C LYS A 146 4.18 -0.16 15.32
N GLU A 147 3.25 0.78 15.49
CA GLU A 147 3.16 1.64 16.68
C GLU A 147 2.11 1.16 17.67
N LYS A 148 0.95 0.69 17.20
CA LYS A 148 -0.14 0.22 18.08
C LYS A 148 -0.02 -1.26 18.39
N LEU A 149 0.22 -2.10 17.39
CA LEU A 149 0.45 -3.53 17.58
C LEU A 149 1.91 -3.85 17.97
N GLY A 150 2.84 -2.89 17.96
CA GLY A 150 4.21 -3.07 18.39
C GLY A 150 5.02 -4.13 17.62
N ILE A 151 4.59 -4.48 16.40
CA ILE A 151 5.26 -5.49 15.58
C ILE A 151 6.55 -4.94 15.00
N LYS A 152 7.67 -5.36 15.55
CA LYS A 152 8.99 -4.92 15.12
C LYS A 152 9.36 -5.37 13.71
N TYR A 153 9.05 -6.63 13.38
CA TYR A 153 9.40 -7.26 12.12
C TYR A 153 8.18 -7.33 11.21
N TYR A 154 7.84 -6.19 10.63
CA TYR A 154 6.75 -5.98 9.69
C TYR A 154 7.28 -5.33 8.43
N GLY A 155 6.79 -5.76 7.27
CA GLY A 155 7.05 -5.13 5.99
C GLY A 155 5.88 -5.31 5.04
N ARG A 156 5.75 -4.38 4.10
CA ARG A 156 4.67 -4.36 3.11
C ARG A 156 5.22 -4.07 1.71
N TYR A 157 4.70 -4.82 0.75
CA TYR A 157 4.87 -4.57 -0.68
C TYR A 157 3.50 -4.40 -1.32
N MET A 158 3.06 -3.17 -1.56
CA MET A 158 1.73 -2.79 -2.02
C MET A 158 0.64 -3.31 -1.06
N ASP A 159 -0.15 -4.31 -1.47
CA ASP A 159 -1.20 -5.00 -0.74
C ASP A 159 -0.71 -6.22 0.05
N ASP A 160 0.44 -6.78 -0.32
CA ASP A 160 1.09 -7.88 0.38
C ASP A 160 1.87 -7.40 1.61
N PHE A 161 1.65 -8.01 2.77
CA PHE A 161 2.39 -7.69 3.99
C PHE A 161 2.75 -8.94 4.80
N PHE A 162 3.73 -8.81 5.67
CA PHE A 162 4.12 -9.87 6.59
C PHE A 162 4.45 -9.34 7.99
N LEU A 163 4.20 -10.17 8.99
CA LEU A 163 4.55 -9.95 10.39
C LEU A 163 5.32 -11.16 10.90
N ILE A 164 6.39 -10.95 11.67
CA ILE A 164 7.14 -12.03 12.34
C ILE A 164 7.09 -11.82 13.85
N HIS A 165 6.66 -12.85 14.59
CA HIS A 165 6.59 -12.83 16.04
C HIS A 165 6.80 -14.24 16.63
N HIS A 166 7.30 -14.33 17.88
CA HIS A 166 7.50 -15.60 18.57
C HIS A 166 6.18 -16.19 19.11
N ASP A 167 5.22 -15.34 19.39
CA ASP A 167 3.91 -15.75 19.91
C ASP A 167 2.89 -15.83 18.76
N LYS A 168 2.40 -17.06 18.51
CA LYS A 168 1.38 -17.35 17.49
C LYS A 168 0.01 -16.77 17.86
N ALA A 169 -0.37 -16.84 19.12
CA ALA A 169 -1.67 -16.34 19.56
C ALA A 169 -1.73 -14.82 19.39
N TYR A 170 -0.63 -14.13 19.69
CA TYR A 170 -0.52 -12.70 19.45
C TYR A 170 -0.63 -12.33 17.96
N LEU A 171 0.01 -13.09 17.05
CA LEU A 171 -0.16 -12.87 15.63
C LEU A 171 -1.60 -13.08 15.16
N GLN A 172 -2.30 -14.05 15.72
CA GLN A 172 -3.73 -14.26 15.40
C GLN A 172 -4.60 -13.08 15.86
N GLU A 173 -4.30 -12.53 17.02
CA GLU A 173 -4.97 -11.32 17.50
C GLU A 173 -4.63 -10.10 16.64
N CYS A 174 -3.36 -9.93 16.24
CA CYS A 174 -2.96 -8.90 15.29
C CYS A 174 -3.72 -9.03 13.97
N ARG A 175 -3.91 -10.25 13.44
CA ARG A 175 -4.69 -10.49 12.23
C ARG A 175 -6.11 -9.96 12.35
N LYS A 176 -6.81 -10.25 13.46
CA LYS A 176 -8.18 -9.76 13.68
C LYS A 176 -8.23 -8.23 13.74
N GLN A 177 -7.27 -7.62 14.42
CA GLN A 177 -7.20 -6.16 14.53
C GLN A 177 -6.85 -5.49 13.19
N ILE A 178 -5.96 -6.09 12.39
CA ILE A 178 -5.67 -5.66 11.02
C ILE A 178 -6.93 -5.78 10.15
N GLU A 179 -7.65 -6.90 10.24
CA GLU A 179 -8.88 -7.12 9.50
C GLU A 179 -9.93 -6.04 9.83
N ALA A 180 -10.15 -5.75 11.10
CA ALA A 180 -11.05 -4.68 11.53
C ALA A 180 -10.60 -3.30 11.01
N PHE A 181 -9.29 -3.03 11.04
CA PHE A 181 -8.72 -1.79 10.54
C PHE A 181 -8.96 -1.59 9.04
N VAL A 182 -8.72 -2.62 8.22
CA VAL A 182 -8.92 -2.52 6.76
C VAL A 182 -10.40 -2.51 6.39
N GLN A 183 -11.26 -3.25 7.13
CA GLN A 183 -12.72 -3.23 6.93
C GLN A 183 -13.31 -1.84 7.18
N ALA A 184 -12.84 -1.11 8.19
CA ALA A 184 -13.25 0.27 8.46
C ALA A 184 -12.93 1.23 7.28
N ARG A 185 -12.01 0.84 6.38
CA ARG A 185 -11.65 1.56 5.15
C ARG A 185 -12.29 0.98 3.88
N GLY A 186 -13.22 0.03 4.01
CA GLY A 186 -13.89 -0.60 2.88
C GLY A 186 -13.05 -1.69 2.19
N LEU A 187 -11.99 -2.17 2.83
CA LEU A 187 -11.12 -3.23 2.31
C LEU A 187 -11.39 -4.57 3.02
N SER A 188 -10.96 -5.68 2.42
CA SER A 188 -11.03 -7.00 3.02
C SER A 188 -9.71 -7.77 2.82
N LEU A 189 -9.33 -8.57 3.82
CA LEU A 189 -8.22 -9.50 3.67
C LEU A 189 -8.64 -10.69 2.80
N ASN A 190 -7.70 -11.23 2.02
CA ASN A 190 -7.92 -12.51 1.39
C ASN A 190 -8.02 -13.62 2.44
N ALA A 191 -8.99 -14.53 2.23
CA ALA A 191 -9.13 -15.73 3.05
C ALA A 191 -8.01 -16.71 2.64
N ASN A 192 -6.92 -16.76 3.42
CA ASN A 192 -5.86 -17.78 3.33
C ASN A 192 -5.66 -18.41 4.70
#